data_4c1b7e4db12811ec1d0a679660bb7537
#
_entry.id   4c1b7e4db12811ec1d0a679660bb7537
#
_cell.length_a   1.000
_cell.length_b   1.000
_cell.length_c   1.000
_cell.angle_alpha   90.00
_cell.angle_beta   90.00
_cell.angle_gamma   90.00
#
_symmetry.space_group_name_H-M   'P 1'
#
loop_
_entity.id
_entity.type
_entity.pdbx_description
1 polymer ?
#
loop_
_entity_poly.entity_id
_entity_poly.type
_entity_poly.pdbx_seq_one_letter_code
_entity_poly.pdbx_strand_id
1 'polypeptide(L)'
;MEQPLAELPSKGSPKAACAQPPHGLYAVEITDPCTGLMTGLREALDLHKPLSSSMFRPFNLARNIGIDLGTANTLIYVSGKGTVLSEPSVVAIDLNTGSLMAAGREAQKMLGRTPGNIRTIRPLRDGVIADFDATEMMIRFFIQKCNEGRKAMAPRLVVGIPSGVTGVERRALRDAALAGAREVYLIDEPMAAAIGSGLPVVDPVGTMIVDIGGGTTEVAVISLRGIALCESLRVAGDEFNDTILRHIKKAHNLVVGERTAEQIKIRMASAFPDEDHDAMTMEVRGLHLPSGLPRTVTISSAETREALAEPLNIIVDLVKKTLERTPPELAADIADRGIMLAGGGALLKGISDLIAHQTGIPTHVAENPLECVVLGCARVLEDYGRLGRVLAPNDQLRNSLG
;
A
#
# COMPACT_ATOMS: atom_id res chain seq x y z
N MET A 1 -5.70 64.18 -33.55
CA MET A 1 -6.27 63.62 -34.79
C MET A 1 -6.74 62.24 -34.39
N GLU A 2 -7.94 62.14 -33.82
CA GLU A 2 -9.24 61.88 -34.50
C GLU A 2 -9.26 60.44 -35.07
N GLN A 3 -9.83 59.53 -34.34
CA GLN A 3 -11.16 58.86 -34.43
C GLN A 3 -11.67 58.49 -35.86
N PRO A 4 -12.63 57.56 -36.05
CA PRO A 4 -13.51 56.86 -35.06
C PRO A 4 -13.82 55.38 -35.34
N LEU A 5 -14.34 54.71 -34.34
CA LEU A 5 -15.46 53.74 -34.18
C LEU A 5 -16.32 53.38 -35.39
N ALA A 6 -16.65 52.14 -35.55
CA ALA A 6 -17.90 51.70 -36.15
C ALA A 6 -18.47 50.46 -35.40
N GLU A 7 -19.74 50.61 -35.13
CA GLU A 7 -20.62 49.82 -34.28
C GLU A 7 -21.12 48.51 -34.90
N LEU A 8 -21.62 47.65 -33.96
CA LEU A 8 -22.39 46.44 -34.12
C LEU A 8 -23.68 46.59 -34.99
N PRO A 9 -24.28 45.46 -35.44
CA PRO A 9 -25.58 45.17 -34.85
C PRO A 9 -25.82 43.72 -34.40
N SER A 10 -26.60 43.64 -33.34
CA SER A 10 -27.29 42.52 -32.76
C SER A 10 -28.49 42.01 -33.59
N LYS A 11 -28.84 40.73 -33.41
CA LYS A 11 -30.16 40.02 -33.54
C LYS A 11 -29.90 38.62 -34.09
N GLY A 12 -30.48 37.53 -33.68
CA GLY A 12 -31.58 37.20 -32.86
C GLY A 12 -31.73 35.69 -32.99
N SER A 13 -32.18 35.03 -31.93
CA SER A 13 -32.50 33.60 -31.94
C SER A 13 -33.75 33.30 -32.79
N PRO A 14 -33.87 32.11 -33.35
CA PRO A 14 -35.17 31.47 -33.27
C PRO A 14 -35.11 30.04 -32.71
N LYS A 15 -36.11 29.77 -31.89
CA LYS A 15 -36.60 28.48 -31.45
C LYS A 15 -36.90 27.57 -32.65
N ALA A 16 -36.41 26.36 -32.60
CA ALA A 16 -36.80 25.33 -33.56
C ALA A 16 -37.70 24.31 -32.88
N ALA A 17 -38.80 24.09 -33.54
CA ALA A 17 -39.90 23.23 -33.14
C ALA A 17 -39.61 21.75 -33.42
N CYS A 18 -40.20 20.92 -32.61
CA CYS A 18 -40.37 19.50 -32.75
C CYS A 18 -41.11 19.13 -34.04
N ALA A 19 -40.56 18.19 -34.82
CA ALA A 19 -41.27 17.54 -35.94
C ALA A 19 -41.11 16.02 -35.81
N GLN A 20 -42.22 15.33 -35.69
CA GLN A 20 -42.36 13.87 -35.73
C GLN A 20 -42.26 13.37 -37.19
N PRO A 21 -41.76 12.16 -37.44
CA PRO A 21 -41.79 11.55 -38.76
C PRO A 21 -43.10 10.79 -39.01
N PRO A 22 -43.49 10.64 -40.30
CA PRO A 22 -44.79 10.04 -40.66
C PRO A 22 -44.71 8.50 -40.71
N HIS A 23 -45.85 7.91 -40.42
CA HIS A 23 -46.16 6.48 -40.58
C HIS A 23 -46.15 6.03 -42.04
N GLY A 24 -45.65 4.80 -42.30
CA GLY A 24 -45.81 4.12 -43.58
C GLY A 24 -45.21 2.73 -43.59
N LEU A 25 -46.08 1.77 -43.35
CA LEU A 25 -45.98 0.32 -43.52
C LEU A 25 -45.10 -0.18 -44.67
N TYR A 26 -44.35 -1.23 -44.40
CA TYR A 26 -44.43 -2.54 -45.10
C TYR A 26 -43.71 -3.60 -44.26
N ALA A 27 -44.48 -4.52 -43.66
CA ALA A 27 -43.98 -5.77 -43.13
C ALA A 27 -43.64 -6.71 -44.28
N VAL A 28 -42.41 -7.13 -44.35
CA VAL A 28 -42.01 -8.33 -45.11
C VAL A 28 -41.66 -9.40 -44.08
N GLU A 29 -42.55 -10.37 -43.94
CA GLU A 29 -42.24 -11.62 -43.26
C GLU A 29 -41.17 -12.39 -44.04
N ILE A 30 -39.96 -12.42 -43.53
CA ILE A 30 -38.97 -13.41 -43.94
C ILE A 30 -38.97 -14.51 -42.90
N THR A 31 -39.68 -15.58 -43.19
CA THR A 31 -39.63 -16.82 -42.44
C THR A 31 -38.27 -17.51 -42.72
N ASP A 32 -37.39 -17.47 -41.73
CA ASP A 32 -36.09 -18.10 -41.74
C ASP A 32 -36.22 -19.56 -41.26
N PRO A 33 -35.89 -20.58 -42.10
CA PRO A 33 -36.05 -21.99 -41.74
C PRO A 33 -34.96 -22.55 -40.81
N CYS A 34 -34.11 -21.70 -40.24
CA CYS A 34 -33.02 -22.15 -39.35
C CYS A 34 -33.29 -22.12 -37.86
N THR A 35 -34.46 -21.66 -37.41
CA THR A 35 -34.77 -21.58 -35.95
C THR A 35 -35.12 -22.92 -35.29
N GLY A 36 -35.28 -24.02 -36.05
CA GLY A 36 -35.57 -25.36 -35.50
C GLY A 36 -34.35 -26.16 -35.05
N LEU A 37 -33.12 -25.79 -35.52
CA LEU A 37 -31.90 -26.58 -35.19
C LEU A 37 -31.10 -26.01 -34.02
N MET A 38 -31.37 -24.78 -33.58
CA MET A 38 -30.61 -24.14 -32.51
C MET A 38 -31.20 -24.36 -31.11
N THR A 39 -32.45 -24.76 -30.99
CA THR A 39 -33.04 -25.10 -29.69
C THR A 39 -32.61 -26.46 -29.17
N GLY A 40 -32.35 -27.43 -30.05
CA GLY A 40 -31.84 -28.77 -29.65
C GLY A 40 -30.35 -28.78 -29.25
N LEU A 41 -29.56 -27.81 -29.71
CA LEU A 41 -28.13 -27.70 -29.36
C LEU A 41 -27.85 -26.89 -28.10
N ARG A 42 -28.81 -26.06 -27.62
CA ARG A 42 -28.69 -25.36 -26.34
C ARG A 42 -28.99 -26.26 -25.14
N GLU A 43 -29.86 -27.25 -25.26
CA GLU A 43 -30.10 -28.23 -24.19
C GLU A 43 -29.00 -29.28 -24.06
N ALA A 44 -28.17 -29.50 -25.10
CA ALA A 44 -27.04 -30.43 -25.05
C ALA A 44 -25.72 -29.78 -24.58
N LEU A 45 -25.66 -28.47 -24.46
CA LEU A 45 -24.48 -27.70 -24.01
C LEU A 45 -24.63 -27.06 -22.61
N ASP A 46 -25.70 -27.36 -21.91
CA ASP A 46 -25.89 -26.97 -20.48
C ASP A 46 -25.09 -27.88 -19.50
N LEU A 47 -23.95 -28.43 -19.97
CA LEU A 47 -22.94 -29.07 -19.16
C LEU A 47 -21.93 -28.14 -18.49
N HIS A 48 -22.17 -26.85 -18.57
CA HIS A 48 -21.45 -25.83 -17.77
C HIS A 48 -22.31 -25.16 -16.71
N LYS A 49 -23.11 -25.95 -15.99
CA LYS A 49 -23.37 -25.58 -14.60
C LYS A 49 -22.02 -25.66 -13.89
N PRO A 50 -21.51 -24.59 -13.27
CA PRO A 50 -20.43 -24.75 -12.35
C PRO A 50 -20.95 -25.73 -11.29
N LEU A 51 -20.41 -26.95 -11.29
CA LEU A 51 -20.53 -27.84 -10.15
C LEU A 51 -20.21 -26.96 -8.94
N SER A 52 -21.24 -26.70 -8.13
CA SER A 52 -21.05 -26.01 -6.87
C SER A 52 -20.01 -26.84 -6.10
N SER A 53 -18.79 -26.37 -6.09
CA SER A 53 -17.68 -26.94 -5.32
C SER A 53 -17.88 -26.74 -3.80
N SER A 54 -19.14 -26.68 -3.37
CA SER A 54 -19.50 -26.56 -1.96
C SER A 54 -19.63 -27.88 -1.21
N MET A 55 -19.46 -29.03 -1.91
CA MET A 55 -19.52 -30.35 -1.27
C MET A 55 -18.15 -31.04 -1.24
N PHE A 56 -17.39 -30.83 -0.26
CA PHE A 56 -16.06 -31.32 0.11
C PHE A 56 -14.97 -30.25 0.02
N ARG A 57 -15.14 -29.16 0.75
CA ARG A 57 -13.96 -28.56 1.37
C ARG A 57 -13.60 -29.49 2.52
N PRO A 58 -12.49 -30.25 2.46
CA PRO A 58 -11.99 -30.91 3.66
C PRO A 58 -11.89 -29.80 4.71
N PHE A 59 -12.34 -30.05 5.93
CA PHE A 59 -12.22 -29.15 7.06
C PHE A 59 -10.76 -28.71 7.15
N ASN A 60 -10.41 -27.60 6.52
CA ASN A 60 -9.10 -27.01 6.60
C ASN A 60 -9.06 -26.28 7.94
N LEU A 61 -8.81 -27.04 9.00
CA LEU A 61 -8.71 -26.57 10.38
C LEU A 61 -7.57 -25.57 10.56
N ALA A 62 -6.66 -25.48 9.60
CA ALA A 62 -5.57 -24.52 9.58
C ALA A 62 -6.04 -23.20 8.94
N ARG A 63 -5.91 -22.11 9.68
CA ARG A 63 -6.19 -20.77 9.15
C ARG A 63 -5.10 -20.33 8.20
N ASN A 64 -5.49 -19.64 7.15
CA ASN A 64 -4.59 -18.93 6.25
C ASN A 64 -4.48 -17.48 6.75
N ILE A 65 -3.26 -16.99 6.93
CA ILE A 65 -2.96 -15.67 7.47
C ILE A 65 -2.02 -14.95 6.52
N GLY A 66 -2.42 -13.76 6.06
CA GLY A 66 -1.54 -12.80 5.41
C GLY A 66 -0.92 -11.86 6.45
N ILE A 67 0.36 -11.58 6.36
CA ILE A 67 1.07 -10.66 7.24
C ILE A 67 1.84 -9.66 6.39
N ASP A 68 1.63 -8.39 6.69
CA ASP A 68 2.49 -7.29 6.30
C ASP A 68 3.34 -6.91 7.52
N LEU A 69 4.65 -7.12 7.43
CA LEU A 69 5.61 -6.80 8.47
C LEU A 69 6.31 -5.47 8.18
N GLY A 70 5.54 -4.39 8.14
CA GLY A 70 6.06 -3.06 7.86
C GLY A 70 6.92 -2.48 9.00
N THR A 71 7.83 -1.58 8.64
CA THR A 71 8.67 -0.83 9.59
C THR A 71 7.86 -0.06 10.62
N ALA A 72 6.78 0.60 10.19
CA ALA A 72 5.93 1.40 11.08
C ALA A 72 4.81 0.58 11.73
N ASN A 73 4.12 -0.25 10.96
CA ASN A 73 2.96 -1.02 11.39
C ASN A 73 3.03 -2.46 10.87
N THR A 74 2.54 -3.38 11.68
CA THR A 74 2.30 -4.77 11.30
C THR A 74 0.79 -4.96 11.11
N LEU A 75 0.39 -5.47 9.93
CA LEU A 75 -0.99 -5.80 9.62
C LEU A 75 -1.15 -7.32 9.46
N ILE A 76 -2.27 -7.84 9.96
CA ILE A 76 -2.60 -9.26 9.83
C ILE A 76 -4.02 -9.43 9.30
N TYR A 77 -4.12 -10.16 8.21
CA TYR A 77 -5.37 -10.64 7.61
C TYR A 77 -5.57 -12.11 7.94
N VAL A 78 -6.79 -12.47 8.32
CA VAL A 78 -7.19 -13.86 8.54
C VAL A 78 -8.28 -14.23 7.54
N SER A 79 -8.07 -15.29 6.77
CA SER A 79 -9.04 -15.74 5.77
C SER A 79 -10.43 -15.95 6.39
N GLY A 80 -11.43 -15.34 5.75
CA GLY A 80 -12.82 -15.31 6.21
C GLY A 80 -13.16 -14.34 7.33
N LYS A 81 -12.17 -13.56 7.84
CA LYS A 81 -12.41 -12.53 8.86
C LYS A 81 -11.97 -11.13 8.42
N GLY A 82 -11.16 -11.01 7.36
CA GLY A 82 -10.57 -9.73 6.93
C GLY A 82 -9.33 -9.35 7.71
N THR A 83 -8.95 -8.07 7.67
CA THR A 83 -7.84 -7.51 8.45
C THR A 83 -8.24 -7.44 9.91
N VAL A 84 -7.66 -8.32 10.73
CA VAL A 84 -8.00 -8.48 12.16
C VAL A 84 -7.05 -7.73 13.10
N LEU A 85 -5.89 -7.33 12.60
CA LEU A 85 -4.88 -6.63 13.38
C LEU A 85 -4.19 -5.56 12.53
N SER A 86 -4.08 -4.36 13.09
CA SER A 86 -3.26 -3.26 12.59
C SER A 86 -2.64 -2.58 13.82
N GLU A 87 -1.38 -2.87 14.05
CA GLU A 87 -0.65 -2.46 15.27
C GLU A 87 0.73 -1.90 14.91
N PRO A 88 1.23 -0.90 15.63
CA PRO A 88 2.60 -0.44 15.47
C PRO A 88 3.64 -1.56 15.65
N SER A 89 4.67 -1.57 14.83
CA SER A 89 5.79 -2.51 14.90
C SER A 89 6.76 -2.09 16.03
N VAL A 90 6.28 -2.17 17.27
CA VAL A 90 7.02 -1.78 18.50
C VAL A 90 6.84 -2.85 19.54
N VAL A 91 7.90 -3.16 20.29
CA VAL A 91 7.87 -4.05 21.45
C VAL A 91 8.50 -3.39 22.67
N ALA A 92 8.03 -3.77 23.86
CA ALA A 92 8.63 -3.43 25.14
C ALA A 92 9.12 -4.72 25.81
N ILE A 93 10.40 -4.75 26.18
CA ILE A 93 11.09 -5.92 26.74
C ILE A 93 11.62 -5.56 28.12
N ASP A 94 11.39 -6.42 29.11
CA ASP A 94 12.05 -6.35 30.41
C ASP A 94 13.50 -6.83 30.29
N LEU A 95 14.46 -5.95 30.54
CA LEU A 95 15.88 -6.26 30.44
C LEU A 95 16.39 -7.27 31.49
N ASN A 96 15.68 -7.43 32.63
CA ASN A 96 16.07 -8.37 33.67
C ASN A 96 15.71 -9.82 33.32
N THR A 97 14.56 -10.00 32.67
CA THR A 97 14.00 -11.32 32.35
C THR A 97 14.12 -11.68 30.87
N GLY A 98 14.39 -10.70 29.98
CA GLY A 98 14.37 -10.88 28.51
C GLY A 98 12.96 -11.12 27.97
N SER A 99 11.91 -10.96 28.77
CA SER A 99 10.54 -11.28 28.37
C SER A 99 9.82 -10.09 27.70
N LEU A 100 8.92 -10.41 26.78
CA LEU A 100 8.04 -9.44 26.16
C LEU A 100 7.00 -8.95 27.18
N MET A 101 6.99 -7.64 27.44
CA MET A 101 6.01 -6.99 28.33
C MET A 101 4.80 -6.49 27.55
N ALA A 102 5.02 -5.91 26.39
CA ALA A 102 3.97 -5.36 25.52
C ALA A 102 4.42 -5.35 24.07
N ALA A 103 3.45 -5.39 23.14
CA ALA A 103 3.68 -5.17 21.71
C ALA A 103 2.57 -4.29 21.12
N GLY A 104 2.85 -3.66 19.99
CA GLY A 104 1.91 -2.79 19.31
C GLY A 104 1.65 -1.48 20.04
N ARG A 105 0.39 -1.04 20.07
CA ARG A 105 -0.03 0.24 20.67
C ARG A 105 0.35 0.39 22.14
N GLU A 106 0.33 -0.71 22.88
CA GLU A 106 0.71 -0.65 24.30
C GLU A 106 2.20 -0.37 24.45
N ALA A 107 3.05 -1.03 23.67
CA ALA A 107 4.48 -0.73 23.65
C ALA A 107 4.77 0.69 23.10
N GLN A 108 4.02 1.15 22.07
CA GLN A 108 4.16 2.50 21.52
C GLN A 108 3.86 3.59 22.57
N LYS A 109 2.89 3.38 23.46
CA LYS A 109 2.60 4.33 24.56
C LYS A 109 3.78 4.47 25.54
N MET A 110 4.63 3.46 25.61
CA MET A 110 5.79 3.40 26.50
C MET A 110 7.04 4.07 25.89
N LEU A 111 7.07 4.33 24.57
CA LEU A 111 8.22 4.96 23.90
C LEU A 111 8.60 6.29 24.59
N GLY A 112 9.87 6.42 24.95
CA GLY A 112 10.43 7.60 25.62
C GLY A 112 9.94 7.84 27.05
N ARG A 113 9.27 6.84 27.66
CA ARG A 113 8.69 6.96 29.03
C ARG A 113 9.04 5.79 29.93
N THR A 114 9.91 4.88 29.48
CA THR A 114 10.26 3.66 30.24
C THR A 114 11.35 3.94 31.26
N PRO A 115 11.29 3.31 32.45
CA PRO A 115 12.42 3.24 33.38
C PRO A 115 13.56 2.40 32.76
N GLY A 116 14.75 2.50 33.36
CA GLY A 116 15.97 1.88 32.82
C GLY A 116 15.98 0.35 32.67
N ASN A 117 15.07 -0.35 33.34
CA ASN A 117 14.91 -1.80 33.21
C ASN A 117 13.95 -2.25 32.12
N ILE A 118 13.30 -1.32 31.42
CA ILE A 118 12.39 -1.61 30.31
C ILE A 118 12.93 -0.94 29.04
N ARG A 119 13.14 -1.73 28.00
CA ARG A 119 13.56 -1.26 26.69
C ARG A 119 12.42 -1.34 25.68
N THR A 120 12.05 -0.19 25.10
CA THR A 120 11.14 -0.15 23.95
C THR A 120 11.96 -0.07 22.69
N ILE A 121 11.67 -0.94 21.71
CA ILE A 121 12.39 -1.02 20.45
C ILE A 121 11.44 -1.20 19.27
N ARG A 122 11.88 -0.72 18.10
CA ARG A 122 11.30 -1.06 16.79
C ARG A 122 12.13 -2.20 16.21
N PRO A 123 11.59 -3.41 16.13
CA PRO A 123 12.35 -4.58 15.66
C PRO A 123 12.69 -4.52 14.16
N LEU A 124 11.93 -3.71 13.41
CA LEU A 124 12.11 -3.49 11.98
C LEU A 124 12.52 -2.03 11.74
N ARG A 125 13.51 -1.80 10.88
CA ARG A 125 13.96 -0.49 10.44
C ARG A 125 14.34 -0.53 8.97
N ASP A 126 13.96 0.48 8.23
CA ASP A 126 14.33 0.63 6.81
C ASP A 126 14.07 -0.64 5.98
N GLY A 127 12.97 -1.33 6.25
CA GLY A 127 12.59 -2.56 5.57
C GLY A 127 13.38 -3.81 5.97
N VAL A 128 14.25 -3.75 7.00
CA VAL A 128 15.07 -4.88 7.44
C VAL A 128 14.85 -5.20 8.93
N ILE A 129 15.19 -6.43 9.30
CA ILE A 129 15.18 -6.86 10.72
C ILE A 129 16.38 -6.23 11.41
N ALA A 130 16.11 -5.31 12.35
CA ALA A 130 17.12 -4.70 13.20
C ALA A 130 17.39 -5.53 14.47
N ASP A 131 16.38 -6.29 14.95
CA ASP A 131 16.47 -7.14 16.12
C ASP A 131 15.63 -8.41 15.88
N PHE A 132 16.32 -9.54 15.70
CA PHE A 132 15.69 -10.82 15.35
C PHE A 132 14.79 -11.34 16.46
N ASP A 133 15.29 -11.37 17.69
CA ASP A 133 14.56 -11.92 18.85
C ASP A 133 13.29 -11.10 19.13
N ALA A 134 13.41 -9.78 19.04
CA ALA A 134 12.27 -8.89 19.19
C ALA A 134 11.24 -9.05 18.05
N THR A 135 11.69 -9.30 16.82
CA THR A 135 10.80 -9.57 15.67
C THR A 135 10.06 -10.89 15.86
N GLU A 136 10.75 -11.96 16.27
CA GLU A 136 10.13 -13.26 16.58
C GLU A 136 9.07 -13.13 17.68
N MET A 137 9.43 -12.47 18.81
CA MET A 137 8.51 -12.23 19.92
C MET A 137 7.27 -11.45 19.47
N MET A 138 7.44 -10.44 18.64
CA MET A 138 6.35 -9.61 18.10
C MET A 138 5.41 -10.45 17.22
N ILE A 139 5.96 -11.17 16.24
CA ILE A 139 5.18 -12.01 15.32
C ILE A 139 4.39 -13.06 16.11
N ARG A 140 5.05 -13.77 17.01
CA ARG A 140 4.43 -14.79 17.86
C ARG A 140 3.29 -14.21 18.69
N PHE A 141 3.49 -13.05 19.31
CA PHE A 141 2.47 -12.36 20.10
C PHE A 141 1.25 -11.97 19.24
N PHE A 142 1.47 -11.38 18.06
CA PHE A 142 0.39 -10.99 17.20
C PHE A 142 -0.40 -12.17 16.61
N ILE A 143 0.29 -13.25 16.23
CA ILE A 143 -0.39 -14.48 15.80
C ILE A 143 -1.23 -15.08 16.93
N GLN A 144 -0.71 -15.11 18.17
CA GLN A 144 -1.47 -15.60 19.32
C GLN A 144 -2.71 -14.72 19.59
N LYS A 145 -2.56 -13.41 19.51
CA LYS A 145 -3.67 -12.44 19.65
C LYS A 145 -4.76 -12.67 18.61
N CYS A 146 -4.40 -12.99 17.34
CA CYS A 146 -5.36 -13.28 16.28
C CYS A 146 -6.05 -14.65 16.45
N ASN A 147 -5.46 -15.60 17.16
CA ASN A 147 -6.00 -16.94 17.37
C ASN A 147 -7.03 -17.04 18.51
N GLU A 148 -7.24 -15.99 19.32
CA GLU A 148 -8.26 -15.91 20.40
C GLU A 148 -8.25 -17.12 21.35
N GLY A 149 -7.07 -17.64 21.71
CA GLY A 149 -6.93 -18.74 22.67
C GLY A 149 -7.48 -20.10 22.24
N ARG A 150 -7.99 -20.26 21.03
CA ARG A 150 -8.39 -21.57 20.50
C ARG A 150 -7.15 -22.40 20.15
N LYS A 151 -7.13 -23.67 20.53
CA LYS A 151 -6.15 -24.68 20.07
C LYS A 151 -6.39 -24.95 18.57
N ALA A 152 -6.16 -23.94 17.74
CA ALA A 152 -6.18 -24.11 16.29
C ALA A 152 -4.86 -24.77 15.84
N MET A 153 -4.91 -25.55 14.76
CA MET A 153 -3.67 -25.97 14.08
C MET A 153 -2.88 -24.72 13.69
N ALA A 154 -1.55 -24.82 13.78
CA ALA A 154 -0.66 -23.75 13.35
C ALA A 154 -1.01 -23.27 11.94
N PRO A 155 -1.11 -21.95 11.70
CA PRO A 155 -1.57 -21.40 10.42
C PRO A 155 -0.55 -21.60 9.29
N ARG A 156 -1.01 -21.42 8.04
CA ARG A 156 -0.15 -21.08 6.91
C ARG A 156 -0.04 -19.57 6.83
N LEU A 157 1.19 -19.07 6.64
CA LEU A 157 1.44 -17.65 6.47
C LEU A 157 1.90 -17.32 5.05
N VAL A 158 1.45 -16.20 4.53
CA VAL A 158 2.15 -15.44 3.48
C VAL A 158 2.59 -14.12 4.10
N VAL A 159 3.87 -13.83 3.99
CA VAL A 159 4.51 -12.65 4.60
C VAL A 159 5.10 -11.79 3.50
N GLY A 160 4.72 -10.50 3.48
CA GLY A 160 5.36 -9.48 2.64
C GLY A 160 6.81 -9.26 3.07
N ILE A 161 7.68 -9.12 2.09
CA ILE A 161 9.10 -8.76 2.31
C ILE A 161 9.50 -7.66 1.33
N PRO A 162 10.30 -6.67 1.74
CA PRO A 162 10.86 -5.71 0.82
C PRO A 162 11.71 -6.38 -0.27
N SER A 163 11.67 -5.83 -1.50
CA SER A 163 12.37 -6.42 -2.65
C SER A 163 13.89 -6.43 -2.53
N GLY A 164 14.44 -5.51 -1.73
CA GLY A 164 15.89 -5.33 -1.55
C GLY A 164 16.53 -6.21 -0.47
N VAL A 165 15.78 -7.13 0.19
CA VAL A 165 16.32 -7.94 1.28
C VAL A 165 17.29 -9.02 0.78
N THR A 166 18.36 -9.20 1.52
CA THR A 166 19.36 -10.24 1.26
C THR A 166 18.82 -11.65 1.55
N GLY A 167 19.46 -12.68 0.99
CA GLY A 167 19.08 -14.07 1.28
C GLY A 167 19.15 -14.44 2.77
N VAL A 168 20.07 -13.81 3.53
CA VAL A 168 20.20 -14.00 4.98
C VAL A 168 19.01 -13.40 5.71
N GLU A 169 18.64 -12.15 5.41
CA GLU A 169 17.48 -11.47 6.00
C GLU A 169 16.17 -12.19 5.66
N ARG A 170 16.03 -12.64 4.40
CA ARG A 170 14.90 -13.46 3.96
C ARG A 170 14.75 -14.74 4.77
N ARG A 171 15.86 -15.44 5.05
CA ARG A 171 15.87 -16.64 5.90
C ARG A 171 15.52 -16.28 7.34
N ALA A 172 16.12 -15.25 7.90
CA ALA A 172 15.85 -14.79 9.26
C ALA A 172 14.36 -14.45 9.46
N LEU A 173 13.74 -13.76 8.50
CA LEU A 173 12.31 -13.43 8.55
C LEU A 173 11.43 -14.69 8.50
N ARG A 174 11.77 -15.64 7.62
CA ARG A 174 11.07 -16.92 7.55
C ARG A 174 11.15 -17.69 8.86
N ASP A 175 12.35 -17.77 9.46
CA ASP A 175 12.58 -18.51 10.71
C ASP A 175 11.81 -17.86 11.87
N ALA A 176 11.81 -16.52 11.95
CA ALA A 176 10.99 -15.77 12.90
C ALA A 176 9.48 -16.05 12.74
N ALA A 177 8.99 -16.09 11.51
CA ALA A 177 7.59 -16.36 11.21
C ALA A 177 7.21 -17.83 11.47
N LEU A 178 8.11 -18.78 11.22
CA LEU A 178 7.89 -20.22 11.51
C LEU A 178 7.69 -20.52 12.99
N ALA A 179 8.18 -19.66 13.89
CA ALA A 179 7.96 -19.79 15.33
C ALA A 179 6.45 -19.76 15.72
N GLY A 180 5.61 -19.18 14.86
CA GLY A 180 4.15 -19.10 15.07
C GLY A 180 3.30 -19.84 14.03
N ALA A 181 3.90 -20.51 13.05
CA ALA A 181 3.21 -21.08 11.89
C ALA A 181 3.69 -22.49 11.52
N ARG A 182 2.86 -23.18 10.72
CA ARG A 182 3.18 -24.49 10.13
C ARG A 182 3.98 -24.37 8.83
N GLU A 183 3.58 -23.41 8.02
CA GLU A 183 4.17 -23.15 6.70
C GLU A 183 4.27 -21.64 6.51
N VAL A 184 5.39 -21.17 5.98
CA VAL A 184 5.63 -19.76 5.68
C VAL A 184 6.05 -19.62 4.23
N TYR A 185 5.33 -18.78 3.52
CA TYR A 185 5.63 -18.33 2.17
C TYR A 185 5.99 -16.85 2.21
N LEU A 186 6.92 -16.44 1.38
CA LEU A 186 7.32 -15.04 1.26
C LEU A 186 6.88 -14.50 -0.10
N ILE A 187 6.47 -13.24 -0.13
CA ILE A 187 6.12 -12.50 -1.33
C ILE A 187 6.78 -11.14 -1.28
N ASP A 188 7.28 -10.65 -2.43
CA ASP A 188 7.81 -9.29 -2.50
C ASP A 188 6.69 -8.27 -2.27
N GLU A 189 6.91 -7.28 -1.39
CA GLU A 189 5.92 -6.28 -1.00
C GLU A 189 5.27 -5.57 -2.19
N PRO A 190 6.01 -5.09 -3.23
CA PRO A 190 5.37 -4.44 -4.36
C PRO A 190 4.49 -5.39 -5.19
N MET A 191 4.82 -6.69 -5.26
CA MET A 191 3.94 -7.68 -5.89
C MET A 191 2.67 -7.89 -5.07
N ALA A 192 2.80 -7.99 -3.75
CA ALA A 192 1.65 -8.10 -2.85
C ALA A 192 0.79 -6.82 -2.93
N ALA A 193 1.40 -5.63 -2.89
CA ALA A 193 0.69 -4.35 -3.02
C ALA A 193 -0.08 -4.25 -4.35
N ALA A 194 0.52 -4.69 -5.46
CA ALA A 194 -0.13 -4.71 -6.77
C ALA A 194 -1.34 -5.67 -6.79
N ILE A 195 -1.20 -6.86 -6.23
CA ILE A 195 -2.31 -7.82 -6.09
C ILE A 195 -3.40 -7.23 -5.19
N GLY A 196 -3.02 -6.64 -4.06
CA GLY A 196 -3.92 -6.06 -3.07
C GLY A 196 -4.68 -4.84 -3.59
N SER A 197 -4.06 -4.01 -4.41
CA SER A 197 -4.71 -2.88 -5.10
C SER A 197 -5.58 -3.30 -6.30
N GLY A 198 -5.54 -4.58 -6.72
CA GLY A 198 -6.34 -5.10 -7.83
C GLY A 198 -5.73 -4.91 -9.21
N LEU A 199 -4.44 -4.63 -9.31
CA LEU A 199 -3.75 -4.54 -10.59
C LEU A 199 -3.72 -5.91 -11.32
N PRO A 200 -3.78 -5.93 -12.66
CA PRO A 200 -3.85 -7.17 -13.45
C PRO A 200 -2.47 -7.84 -13.60
N VAL A 201 -1.86 -8.22 -12.47
CA VAL A 201 -0.48 -8.77 -12.42
C VAL A 201 -0.27 -10.07 -13.22
N VAL A 202 -1.35 -10.78 -13.56
CA VAL A 202 -1.26 -12.05 -14.32
C VAL A 202 -1.27 -11.85 -15.83
N ASP A 203 -1.74 -10.71 -16.28
CA ASP A 203 -1.97 -10.40 -17.69
C ASP A 203 -0.67 -9.92 -18.38
N PRO A 204 -0.57 -10.03 -19.72
CA PRO A 204 0.58 -9.54 -20.48
C PRO A 204 0.50 -8.01 -20.69
N VAL A 205 0.40 -7.26 -19.60
CA VAL A 205 0.32 -5.79 -19.58
C VAL A 205 1.25 -5.24 -18.53
N GLY A 206 1.93 -4.15 -18.85
CA GLY A 206 2.75 -3.39 -17.89
C GLY A 206 1.88 -2.66 -16.86
N THR A 207 2.16 -2.87 -15.59
CA THR A 207 1.56 -2.10 -14.48
C THR A 207 2.65 -1.58 -13.56
N MET A 208 2.50 -0.35 -13.07
CA MET A 208 3.43 0.25 -12.12
C MET A 208 2.76 0.47 -10.79
N ILE A 209 3.42 0.01 -9.73
CA ILE A 209 3.06 0.26 -8.34
C ILE A 209 4.18 1.04 -7.66
N VAL A 210 3.80 2.03 -6.85
CA VAL A 210 4.69 2.75 -5.95
C VAL A 210 4.18 2.53 -4.55
N ASP A 211 4.89 1.74 -3.76
CA ASP A 211 4.57 1.48 -2.36
C ASP A 211 5.43 2.36 -1.47
N ILE A 212 4.79 3.33 -0.81
CA ILE A 212 5.45 4.27 0.10
C ILE A 212 5.12 3.85 1.53
N GLY A 213 6.00 3.06 2.11
CA GLY A 213 5.85 2.50 3.45
C GLY A 213 6.24 3.47 4.57
N GLY A 214 6.58 2.88 5.74
CA GLY A 214 7.19 3.63 6.86
C GLY A 214 8.67 3.88 6.67
N GLY A 215 9.45 2.85 6.35
CA GLY A 215 10.91 2.92 6.21
C GLY A 215 11.42 2.88 4.77
N THR A 216 10.63 2.36 3.83
CA THR A 216 11.04 2.15 2.44
C THR A 216 9.99 2.67 1.46
N THR A 217 10.47 3.12 0.32
CA THR A 217 9.64 3.35 -0.89
C THR A 217 10.12 2.40 -1.97
N GLU A 218 9.21 1.62 -2.52
CA GLU A 218 9.47 0.66 -3.59
C GLU A 218 8.66 1.01 -4.83
N VAL A 219 9.34 1.02 -5.97
CA VAL A 219 8.73 1.27 -7.28
C VAL A 219 8.95 0.03 -8.13
N ALA A 220 7.87 -0.63 -8.54
CA ALA A 220 7.95 -1.84 -9.33
C ALA A 220 7.09 -1.78 -10.59
N VAL A 221 7.64 -2.32 -11.68
CA VAL A 221 6.94 -2.61 -12.92
C VAL A 221 6.69 -4.11 -13.00
N ILE A 222 5.42 -4.49 -13.15
CA ILE A 222 4.95 -5.87 -13.06
C ILE A 222 4.22 -6.25 -14.32
N SER A 223 4.47 -7.45 -14.83
CA SER A 223 3.75 -8.07 -15.94
C SER A 223 3.88 -9.60 -15.87
N LEU A 224 2.87 -10.35 -16.33
CA LEU A 224 2.91 -11.83 -16.44
C LEU A 224 3.35 -12.55 -15.16
N ARG A 225 2.89 -12.09 -13.99
CA ARG A 225 3.25 -12.59 -12.63
C ARG A 225 4.71 -12.35 -12.24
N GLY A 226 5.46 -11.56 -12.99
CA GLY A 226 6.85 -11.26 -12.72
C GLY A 226 7.08 -9.77 -12.45
N ILE A 227 8.05 -9.47 -11.62
CA ILE A 227 8.57 -8.11 -11.47
C ILE A 227 9.60 -7.91 -12.56
N ALA A 228 9.27 -7.08 -13.56
CA ALA A 228 10.17 -6.76 -14.68
C ALA A 228 11.29 -5.80 -14.23
N LEU A 229 10.97 -4.87 -13.35
CA LEU A 229 11.90 -3.90 -12.78
C LEU A 229 11.42 -3.54 -11.37
N CYS A 230 12.35 -3.43 -10.42
CA CYS A 230 12.08 -2.92 -9.08
C CYS A 230 13.24 -2.08 -8.61
N GLU A 231 12.93 -0.91 -8.09
CA GLU A 231 13.86 -0.02 -7.42
C GLU A 231 13.32 0.26 -6.01
N SER A 232 14.21 0.31 -5.03
CA SER A 232 13.87 0.55 -3.63
C SER A 232 14.79 1.60 -3.03
N LEU A 233 14.24 2.43 -2.14
CA LEU A 233 15.03 3.41 -1.38
C LEU A 233 14.51 3.54 0.06
N ARG A 234 15.39 4.00 0.95
CA ARG A 234 15.10 4.18 2.38
C ARG A 234 14.68 5.62 2.69
N VAL A 235 13.77 6.15 1.88
CA VAL A 235 13.13 7.44 2.10
C VAL A 235 11.62 7.21 2.04
N ALA A 236 10.93 7.36 3.16
CA ALA A 236 9.51 7.08 3.30
C ALA A 236 8.93 7.83 4.51
N GLY A 237 7.87 7.28 5.13
CA GLY A 237 7.14 7.94 6.22
C GLY A 237 7.98 8.35 7.43
N ASP A 238 9.02 7.59 7.79
CA ASP A 238 9.90 7.89 8.92
C ASP A 238 10.85 9.05 8.57
N GLU A 239 11.39 9.09 7.34
CA GLU A 239 12.19 10.23 6.87
C GLU A 239 11.36 11.53 6.83
N PHE A 240 10.07 11.43 6.50
CA PHE A 240 9.18 12.59 6.60
C PHE A 240 9.06 13.10 8.04
N ASN A 241 8.93 12.19 9.02
CA ASN A 241 8.92 12.56 10.44
C ASN A 241 10.23 13.23 10.86
N ASP A 242 11.36 12.64 10.49
CA ASP A 242 12.69 13.16 10.84
C ASP A 242 12.94 14.52 10.21
N THR A 243 12.48 14.73 8.97
CA THR A 243 12.57 16.00 8.28
C THR A 243 11.73 17.08 8.97
N ILE A 244 10.50 16.75 9.40
CA ILE A 244 9.65 17.65 10.20
C ILE A 244 10.33 17.99 11.54
N LEU A 245 10.91 16.99 12.23
CA LEU A 245 11.65 17.20 13.48
C LEU A 245 12.83 18.19 13.29
N ARG A 246 13.62 17.95 12.25
CA ARG A 246 14.76 18.83 11.90
C ARG A 246 14.30 20.24 11.56
N HIS A 247 13.22 20.38 10.80
CA HIS A 247 12.66 21.67 10.42
C HIS A 247 12.18 22.46 11.64
N ILE A 248 11.35 21.86 12.50
CA ILE A 248 10.82 22.52 13.72
C ILE A 248 11.97 22.95 14.64
N LYS A 249 12.97 22.09 14.79
CA LYS A 249 14.16 22.43 15.57
C LYS A 249 14.91 23.62 15.00
N LYS A 250 15.07 23.70 13.67
CA LYS A 250 15.82 24.75 12.98
C LYS A 250 15.03 26.06 12.91
N ALA A 251 13.77 26.03 12.52
CA ALA A 251 12.94 27.21 12.30
C ALA A 251 12.43 27.83 13.61
N HIS A 252 12.04 26.98 14.57
CA HIS A 252 11.38 27.43 15.79
C HIS A 252 12.22 27.25 17.07
N ASN A 253 13.45 26.71 16.97
CA ASN A 253 14.27 26.30 18.12
C ASN A 253 13.52 25.40 19.11
N LEU A 254 12.61 24.56 18.61
CA LEU A 254 11.72 23.74 19.40
C LEU A 254 12.05 22.25 19.21
N VAL A 255 12.24 21.52 20.29
CA VAL A 255 12.39 20.07 20.24
C VAL A 255 11.06 19.42 20.56
N VAL A 256 10.58 18.58 19.63
CA VAL A 256 9.36 17.78 19.77
C VAL A 256 9.68 16.30 19.62
N GLY A 257 8.81 15.42 20.09
CA GLY A 257 8.99 13.98 19.97
C GLY A 257 8.47 13.43 18.63
N GLU A 258 8.93 12.22 18.26
CA GLU A 258 8.49 11.47 17.06
C GLU A 258 6.96 11.44 16.88
N ARG A 259 6.24 11.14 17.96
CA ARG A 259 4.78 11.10 17.92
C ARG A 259 4.15 12.43 17.51
N THR A 260 4.75 13.54 17.93
CA THR A 260 4.29 14.89 17.53
C THR A 260 4.57 15.13 16.05
N ALA A 261 5.76 14.76 15.56
CA ALA A 261 6.11 14.87 14.15
C ALA A 261 5.17 14.05 13.27
N GLU A 262 4.84 12.82 13.67
CA GLU A 262 3.88 11.98 12.95
C GLU A 262 2.47 12.60 12.93
N GLN A 263 2.02 13.20 14.04
CA GLN A 263 0.74 13.93 14.07
C GLN A 263 0.74 15.13 13.13
N ILE A 264 1.84 15.86 13.06
CA ILE A 264 2.01 16.97 12.13
C ILE A 264 1.97 16.46 10.69
N LYS A 265 2.73 15.40 10.37
CA LYS A 265 2.71 14.76 9.05
C LYS A 265 1.30 14.39 8.62
N ILE A 266 0.56 13.68 9.47
CA ILE A 266 -0.78 13.17 9.13
C ILE A 266 -1.80 14.31 8.95
N ARG A 267 -1.69 15.40 9.74
CA ARG A 267 -2.72 16.44 9.79
C ARG A 267 -2.42 17.66 8.91
N MET A 268 -1.15 17.98 8.75
CA MET A 268 -0.70 19.25 8.18
C MET A 268 0.10 19.10 6.90
N ALA A 269 0.79 17.94 6.71
CA ALA A 269 1.69 17.80 5.59
C ALA A 269 0.94 17.61 4.26
N SER A 270 1.48 18.23 3.20
CA SER A 270 1.05 18.05 1.83
C SER A 270 2.26 17.97 0.90
N ALA A 271 2.08 17.31 -0.23
CA ALA A 271 3.12 17.18 -1.26
C ALA A 271 2.92 18.15 -2.43
N PHE A 272 1.71 18.68 -2.61
CA PHE A 272 1.37 19.56 -3.72
C PHE A 272 0.61 20.79 -3.20
N PRO A 273 0.79 21.98 -3.83
CA PRO A 273 0.10 23.20 -3.43
C PRO A 273 -1.42 23.05 -3.46
N ASP A 274 -2.07 23.52 -2.41
CA ASP A 274 -3.53 23.57 -2.26
C ASP A 274 -3.87 24.76 -1.37
N GLU A 275 -4.54 25.79 -1.90
CA GLU A 275 -4.76 27.05 -1.22
C GLU A 275 -5.49 26.88 0.12
N ASP A 276 -6.52 26.04 0.17
CA ASP A 276 -7.29 25.80 1.38
C ASP A 276 -6.46 25.05 2.44
N HIS A 277 -5.67 24.08 2.00
CA HIS A 277 -4.83 23.29 2.90
C HIS A 277 -3.62 24.11 3.39
N ASP A 278 -3.02 24.91 2.53
CA ASP A 278 -1.87 25.75 2.86
C ASP A 278 -2.18 26.79 3.94
N ALA A 279 -3.43 27.26 4.01
CA ALA A 279 -3.92 28.15 5.04
C ALA A 279 -4.10 27.48 6.41
N MET A 280 -4.07 26.13 6.50
CA MET A 280 -4.20 25.42 7.76
C MET A 280 -3.01 25.68 8.67
N THR A 281 -3.30 25.83 9.97
CA THR A 281 -2.29 26.00 11.03
C THR A 281 -2.53 25.03 12.18
N MET A 282 -1.46 24.70 12.90
CA MET A 282 -1.50 23.82 14.07
C MET A 282 -0.59 24.32 15.16
N GLU A 283 -1.09 24.32 16.40
CA GLU A 283 -0.27 24.60 17.58
C GLU A 283 0.54 23.36 17.97
N VAL A 284 1.84 23.53 18.12
CA VAL A 284 2.78 22.47 18.49
C VAL A 284 3.52 22.87 19.77
N ARG A 285 3.49 21.98 20.75
CA ARG A 285 4.17 22.18 22.03
C ARG A 285 5.42 21.32 22.13
N GLY A 286 6.53 21.93 22.56
CA GLY A 286 7.81 21.25 22.73
C GLY A 286 8.72 21.97 23.71
N LEU A 287 9.97 21.51 23.81
CA LEU A 287 11.02 22.11 24.62
C LEU A 287 11.75 23.18 23.79
N HIS A 288 11.67 24.43 24.21
CA HIS A 288 12.40 25.54 23.58
C HIS A 288 13.88 25.52 23.98
N LEU A 289 14.75 25.29 23.02
CA LEU A 289 16.19 25.07 23.25
C LEU A 289 16.89 26.23 24.00
N PRO A 290 16.72 27.54 23.61
CA PRO A 290 17.40 28.61 24.27
C PRO A 290 16.99 28.83 25.73
N SER A 291 15.73 28.58 26.09
CA SER A 291 15.23 28.79 27.46
C SER A 291 15.16 27.54 28.32
N GLY A 292 15.20 26.36 27.73
CA GLY A 292 14.98 25.08 28.42
C GLY A 292 13.56 24.89 28.95
N LEU A 293 12.60 25.73 28.52
CA LEU A 293 11.22 25.71 29.01
C LEU A 293 10.24 25.20 27.94
N PRO A 294 9.12 24.59 28.33
CA PRO A 294 8.04 24.26 27.40
C PRO A 294 7.52 25.52 26.70
N ARG A 295 7.37 25.46 25.37
CA ARG A 295 6.81 26.52 24.54
C ARG A 295 5.86 25.95 23.50
N THR A 296 4.86 26.73 23.12
CA THR A 296 3.96 26.45 22.02
C THR A 296 4.31 27.37 20.84
N VAL A 297 4.35 26.80 19.65
CA VAL A 297 4.53 27.52 18.38
C VAL A 297 3.42 27.12 17.42
N THR A 298 3.09 28.01 16.49
CA THR A 298 2.14 27.73 15.41
C THR A 298 2.94 27.39 14.16
N ILE A 299 2.61 26.30 13.50
CA ILE A 299 3.17 25.87 12.21
C ILE A 299 2.06 25.85 11.16
N SER A 300 2.41 26.12 9.90
CA SER A 300 1.47 26.06 8.77
C SER A 300 1.67 24.81 7.91
N SER A 301 0.65 24.45 7.14
CA SER A 301 0.76 23.38 6.15
C SER A 301 1.76 23.72 5.04
N ALA A 302 1.77 24.97 4.56
CA ALA A 302 2.74 25.46 3.59
C ALA A 302 4.19 25.25 4.07
N GLU A 303 4.48 25.59 5.35
CA GLU A 303 5.78 25.39 5.98
C GLU A 303 6.18 23.90 6.01
N THR A 304 5.23 23.01 6.35
CA THR A 304 5.49 21.57 6.36
C THR A 304 5.73 21.01 4.96
N ARG A 305 5.04 21.51 3.93
CA ARG A 305 5.27 21.14 2.54
C ARG A 305 6.68 21.55 2.09
N GLU A 306 7.10 22.77 2.38
CA GLU A 306 8.46 23.23 2.06
C GLU A 306 9.52 22.34 2.74
N ALA A 307 9.30 21.96 3.99
CA ALA A 307 10.19 21.07 4.70
C ALA A 307 10.31 19.70 4.02
N LEU A 308 9.20 19.15 3.50
CA LEU A 308 9.17 17.82 2.87
C LEU A 308 9.60 17.83 1.40
N ALA A 309 9.89 18.98 0.80
CA ALA A 309 10.23 19.06 -0.63
C ALA A 309 11.41 18.16 -1.02
N GLU A 310 12.47 18.10 -0.19
CA GLU A 310 13.66 17.29 -0.47
C GLU A 310 13.35 15.78 -0.50
N PRO A 311 12.79 15.13 0.55
CA PRO A 311 12.49 13.71 0.51
C PRO A 311 11.43 13.34 -0.54
N LEU A 312 10.48 14.23 -0.83
CA LEU A 312 9.49 14.01 -1.89
C LEU A 312 10.11 14.02 -3.29
N ASN A 313 11.04 14.93 -3.56
CA ASN A 313 11.77 14.95 -4.82
C ASN A 313 12.59 13.67 -5.02
N ILE A 314 13.21 13.14 -3.98
CA ILE A 314 13.96 11.87 -4.05
C ILE A 314 13.04 10.72 -4.48
N ILE A 315 11.81 10.67 -3.95
CA ILE A 315 10.81 9.65 -4.34
C ILE A 315 10.39 9.85 -5.80
N VAL A 316 10.12 11.08 -6.22
CA VAL A 316 9.76 11.41 -7.61
C VAL A 316 10.88 11.00 -8.58
N ASP A 317 12.13 11.28 -8.23
CA ASP A 317 13.29 10.91 -9.04
C ASP A 317 13.44 9.38 -9.16
N LEU A 318 13.11 8.63 -8.10
CA LEU A 318 13.05 7.17 -8.17
C LEU A 318 11.99 6.70 -9.18
N VAL A 319 10.79 7.28 -9.15
CA VAL A 319 9.72 6.94 -10.11
C VAL A 319 10.16 7.24 -11.54
N LYS A 320 10.72 8.43 -11.80
CA LYS A 320 11.23 8.82 -13.13
C LYS A 320 12.32 7.86 -13.61
N LYS A 321 13.30 7.57 -12.78
CA LYS A 321 14.39 6.64 -13.10
C LYS A 321 13.88 5.23 -13.42
N THR A 322 12.85 4.78 -12.71
CA THR A 322 12.24 3.47 -12.97
C THR A 322 11.52 3.48 -14.32
N LEU A 323 10.78 4.55 -14.65
CA LEU A 323 10.13 4.72 -15.95
C LEU A 323 11.15 4.74 -17.10
N GLU A 324 12.26 5.48 -16.97
CA GLU A 324 13.32 5.56 -17.96
C GLU A 324 13.96 4.21 -18.28
N ARG A 325 13.98 3.29 -17.31
CA ARG A 325 14.56 1.94 -17.44
C ARG A 325 13.52 0.90 -17.85
N THR A 326 12.25 1.27 -17.88
CA THR A 326 11.16 0.36 -18.21
C THR A 326 11.18 0.05 -19.73
N PRO A 327 11.03 -1.23 -20.14
CA PRO A 327 10.90 -1.58 -21.55
C PRO A 327 9.78 -0.80 -22.23
N PRO A 328 9.96 -0.39 -23.51
CA PRO A 328 9.03 0.52 -24.20
C PRO A 328 7.56 0.04 -24.19
N GLU A 329 7.30 -1.24 -24.40
CA GLU A 329 5.95 -1.81 -24.43
C GLU A 329 5.27 -1.69 -23.07
N LEU A 330 6.01 -1.99 -21.98
CA LEU A 330 5.48 -1.84 -20.63
C LEU A 330 5.31 -0.38 -20.23
N ALA A 331 6.20 0.51 -20.70
CA ALA A 331 6.09 1.95 -20.48
C ALA A 331 4.86 2.55 -21.17
N ALA A 332 4.54 2.09 -22.39
CA ALA A 332 3.32 2.48 -23.08
C ALA A 332 2.06 2.07 -22.30
N ASP A 333 2.01 0.82 -21.81
CA ASP A 333 0.91 0.34 -20.97
C ASP A 333 0.73 1.20 -19.71
N ILE A 334 1.85 1.59 -19.05
CA ILE A 334 1.83 2.42 -17.85
C ILE A 334 1.36 3.85 -18.17
N ALA A 335 1.75 4.42 -19.30
CA ALA A 335 1.28 5.74 -19.74
C ALA A 335 -0.24 5.79 -19.90
N ASP A 336 -0.84 4.71 -20.43
CA ASP A 336 -2.27 4.60 -20.63
C ASP A 336 -3.06 4.28 -19.35
N ARG A 337 -2.51 3.44 -18.47
CA ARG A 337 -3.19 2.92 -17.26
C ARG A 337 -2.91 3.74 -16.01
N GLY A 338 -1.82 4.47 -15.99
CA GLY A 338 -1.37 5.24 -14.86
C GLY A 338 -0.49 4.46 -13.87
N ILE A 339 -0.07 5.18 -12.83
CA ILE A 339 0.72 4.70 -11.70
C ILE A 339 -0.20 4.48 -10.51
N MET A 340 -0.10 3.32 -9.84
CA MET A 340 -0.83 3.04 -8.61
C MET A 340 0.05 3.33 -7.40
N LEU A 341 -0.50 4.06 -6.40
CA LEU A 341 0.17 4.32 -5.13
C LEU A 341 -0.42 3.44 -4.04
N ALA A 342 0.45 2.80 -3.27
CA ALA A 342 0.14 2.01 -2.08
C ALA A 342 1.00 2.46 -0.88
N GLY A 343 0.77 1.84 0.28
CA GLY A 343 1.46 2.16 1.52
C GLY A 343 0.90 3.40 2.23
N GLY A 344 1.36 3.60 3.46
CA GLY A 344 0.89 4.72 4.30
C GLY A 344 1.29 6.09 3.78
N GLY A 345 2.41 6.20 3.07
CA GLY A 345 2.88 7.44 2.45
C GLY A 345 2.01 7.91 1.30
N ALA A 346 1.27 7.00 0.65
CA ALA A 346 0.29 7.34 -0.39
C ALA A 346 -0.87 8.20 0.14
N LEU A 347 -1.10 8.20 1.46
CA LEU A 347 -2.09 9.06 2.11
C LEU A 347 -1.63 10.51 2.32
N LEU A 348 -0.36 10.82 2.04
CA LEU A 348 0.10 12.21 2.09
C LEU A 348 -0.67 13.04 1.05
N LYS A 349 -1.32 14.10 1.52
CA LYS A 349 -2.15 14.94 0.66
C LYS A 349 -1.37 15.47 -0.55
N GLY A 350 -1.90 15.29 -1.75
CA GLY A 350 -1.31 15.79 -3.00
C GLY A 350 -0.10 15.00 -3.52
N ILE A 351 0.24 13.83 -2.93
CA ILE A 351 1.36 13.01 -3.44
C ILE A 351 1.08 12.46 -4.84
N SER A 352 -0.17 12.08 -5.12
CA SER A 352 -0.60 11.66 -6.46
C SER A 352 -0.47 12.78 -7.47
N ASP A 353 -0.87 14.00 -7.07
CA ASP A 353 -0.80 15.18 -7.93
C ASP A 353 0.66 15.57 -8.22
N LEU A 354 1.53 15.49 -7.21
CA LEU A 354 2.96 15.72 -7.37
C LEU A 354 3.58 14.75 -8.39
N ILE A 355 3.34 13.45 -8.23
CA ILE A 355 3.90 12.42 -9.12
C ILE A 355 3.31 12.58 -10.52
N ALA A 356 2.01 12.77 -10.67
CA ALA A 356 1.37 12.99 -11.95
C ALA A 356 1.91 14.25 -12.66
N HIS A 357 2.05 15.37 -11.94
CA HIS A 357 2.61 16.59 -12.48
C HIS A 357 4.05 16.43 -12.96
N GLN A 358 4.86 15.68 -12.20
CA GLN A 358 6.28 15.50 -12.46
C GLN A 358 6.60 14.44 -13.52
N THR A 359 5.72 13.46 -13.72
CA THR A 359 5.91 12.37 -14.70
C THR A 359 5.09 12.57 -15.98
N GLY A 360 4.03 13.36 -15.92
CA GLY A 360 3.04 13.46 -16.99
C GLY A 360 2.11 12.24 -17.10
N ILE A 361 2.18 11.30 -16.15
CA ILE A 361 1.40 10.05 -16.14
C ILE A 361 0.30 10.13 -15.08
N PRO A 362 -0.97 9.77 -15.38
CA PRO A 362 -2.01 9.70 -14.38
C PRO A 362 -1.60 8.85 -13.19
N THR A 363 -1.83 9.34 -11.97
CA THR A 363 -1.41 8.65 -10.75
C THR A 363 -2.60 8.51 -9.80
N HIS A 364 -2.84 7.31 -9.31
CA HIS A 364 -4.01 6.96 -8.51
C HIS A 364 -3.59 6.37 -7.17
N VAL A 365 -4.29 6.76 -6.10
CA VAL A 365 -4.12 6.14 -4.79
C VAL A 365 -5.04 4.93 -4.70
N ALA A 366 -4.54 3.80 -4.23
CA ALA A 366 -5.35 2.60 -4.00
C ALA A 366 -6.48 2.88 -3.01
N GLU A 367 -7.60 2.16 -3.09
CA GLU A 367 -8.77 2.37 -2.21
C GLU A 367 -8.39 2.23 -0.72
N ASN A 368 -7.57 1.24 -0.38
CA ASN A 368 -7.07 1.00 0.98
C ASN A 368 -5.53 0.89 0.96
N PRO A 369 -4.79 2.00 0.78
CA PRO A 369 -3.36 1.94 0.49
C PRO A 369 -2.54 1.33 1.63
N LEU A 370 -2.96 1.48 2.89
CA LEU A 370 -2.33 0.87 4.06
C LEU A 370 -2.47 -0.66 4.09
N GLU A 371 -3.49 -1.21 3.44
CA GLU A 371 -3.80 -2.64 3.50
C GLU A 371 -3.41 -3.40 2.22
N CYS A 372 -2.90 -2.71 1.18
CA CYS A 372 -2.60 -3.33 -0.10
C CYS A 372 -1.71 -4.56 0.04
N VAL A 373 -0.62 -4.47 0.79
CA VAL A 373 0.33 -5.60 0.98
C VAL A 373 -0.36 -6.77 1.68
N VAL A 374 -1.04 -6.54 2.80
CA VAL A 374 -1.69 -7.61 3.56
C VAL A 374 -2.86 -8.24 2.79
N LEU A 375 -3.61 -7.45 2.03
CA LEU A 375 -4.67 -7.94 1.14
C LEU A 375 -4.10 -8.76 -0.02
N GLY A 376 -2.96 -8.38 -0.57
CA GLY A 376 -2.25 -9.17 -1.58
C GLY A 376 -1.81 -10.51 -1.04
N CYS A 377 -1.19 -10.54 0.14
CA CYS A 377 -0.83 -11.77 0.85
C CYS A 377 -2.06 -12.69 1.04
N ALA A 378 -3.20 -12.12 1.41
CA ALA A 378 -4.45 -12.83 1.60
C ALA A 378 -4.97 -13.45 0.28
N ARG A 379 -5.03 -12.64 -0.80
CA ARG A 379 -5.50 -13.10 -2.12
C ARG A 379 -4.66 -14.24 -2.68
N VAL A 380 -3.34 -14.22 -2.45
CA VAL A 380 -2.45 -15.34 -2.84
C VAL A 380 -2.83 -16.64 -2.12
N LEU A 381 -3.18 -16.56 -0.84
CA LEU A 381 -3.63 -17.74 -0.07
C LEU A 381 -5.02 -18.24 -0.50
N GLU A 382 -5.90 -17.34 -0.89
CA GLU A 382 -7.27 -17.64 -1.31
C GLU A 382 -7.32 -18.21 -2.72
N ASP A 383 -6.47 -17.70 -3.63
CA ASP A 383 -6.35 -18.17 -5.01
C ASP A 383 -4.93 -18.68 -5.31
N TYR A 384 -4.47 -19.63 -4.50
CA TYR A 384 -3.13 -20.21 -4.61
C TYR A 384 -2.89 -20.86 -5.99
N GLY A 385 -3.93 -21.43 -6.60
CA GLY A 385 -3.82 -22.06 -7.93
C GLY A 385 -3.37 -21.08 -9.02
N ARG A 386 -3.89 -19.83 -8.97
CA ARG A 386 -3.61 -18.78 -9.96
C ARG A 386 -2.40 -17.93 -9.57
N LEU A 387 -2.28 -17.60 -8.30
CA LEU A 387 -1.32 -16.63 -7.78
C LEU A 387 -0.10 -17.26 -7.08
N GLY A 388 -0.12 -18.55 -6.78
CA GLY A 388 1.00 -19.20 -6.05
C GLY A 388 2.38 -19.08 -6.71
N ARG A 389 2.41 -18.81 -8.02
CA ARG A 389 3.68 -18.61 -8.77
C ARG A 389 4.36 -17.27 -8.50
N VAL A 390 3.65 -16.29 -7.88
CA VAL A 390 4.25 -15.01 -7.50
C VAL A 390 5.06 -15.09 -6.20
N LEU A 391 4.91 -16.19 -5.46
CA LEU A 391 5.65 -16.41 -4.22
C LEU A 391 7.13 -16.59 -4.50
N ALA A 392 7.95 -16.03 -3.65
CA ALA A 392 9.39 -16.20 -3.72
C ALA A 392 9.78 -17.70 -3.63
N PRO A 393 10.76 -18.17 -4.40
CA PRO A 393 11.16 -19.58 -4.42
C PRO A 393 11.46 -20.08 -3.02
N ASN A 394 10.84 -21.21 -2.66
CA ASN A 394 11.13 -21.89 -1.41
C ASN A 394 12.40 -22.73 -1.61
N ASP A 395 13.49 -22.40 -0.92
CA ASP A 395 14.76 -23.16 -0.99
C ASP A 395 14.57 -24.66 -0.65
N GLN A 396 13.49 -25.01 0.05
CA GLN A 396 13.15 -26.43 0.34
C GLN A 396 12.62 -27.19 -0.87
N LEU A 397 12.01 -26.53 -1.87
CA LEU A 397 11.53 -27.22 -3.08
C LEU A 397 12.65 -27.52 -4.07
N ARG A 398 13.79 -26.84 -4.01
CA ARG A 398 14.97 -27.17 -4.83
C ARG A 398 15.66 -28.47 -4.38
N ASN A 399 15.59 -28.80 -3.09
CA ASN A 399 16.23 -30.02 -2.54
C ASN A 399 15.35 -31.29 -2.68
N SER A 400 14.09 -31.17 -3.09
CA SER A 400 13.19 -32.31 -3.31
C SER A 400 13.05 -32.73 -4.79
N LEU A 401 13.72 -32.02 -5.70
CA LEU A 401 13.75 -32.25 -7.14
C LEU A 401 15.17 -32.53 -7.70
N GLY A 402 16.16 -32.72 -6.80
CA GLY A 402 17.52 -33.10 -7.13
C GLY A 402 17.82 -34.56 -6.80
#